data_7a8f7d37df85b0edb1cd8980d34b1ab7
#
_entry.id   7a8f7d37df85b0edb1cd8980d34b1ab7
#
_cell.length_a   1.000
_cell.length_b   1.000
_cell.length_c   1.000
_cell.angle_alpha   90.00
_cell.angle_beta   90.00
_cell.angle_gamma   90.00
#
_symmetry.space_group_name_H-M   'P 1'
#
loop_
_entity.id
_entity.type
_entity.pdbx_description
1 polymer ?
#
loop_
_entity_poly.entity_id
_entity_poly.type
_entity_poly.pdbx_seq_one_letter_code
_entity_poly.pdbx_strand_id
1 'polypeptide(L)'
;LAIGEYRVLSSNYKAEFDQVSSVAITAVTRSGTNEFHGEGFVDFTNAGLRAKTPTEKSANSAKVKTKDFQFGAAFGGPIVKDIAHFFVTYEGKRQQVPVDIQPATSLNTQNIPASFAGEFGAFNRTFNEDLYFGKIDVSPTDADLIELSGKVRRESAAGINSGSSLRSTGIATDDSRIVVEK
;
A
#
# COMPACT_ATOMS: atom_id res chain seq x y z
N LEU A 1 0.17 -9.81 5.00
CA LEU A 1 -0.15 -10.77 6.08
C LEU A 1 -1.43 -11.58 5.81
N ALA A 2 -2.47 -11.00 5.20
CA ALA A 2 -3.76 -11.67 5.00
C ALA A 2 -3.74 -12.83 3.99
N ILE A 3 -2.76 -12.87 3.09
CA ILE A 3 -2.70 -13.86 2.02
C ILE A 3 -1.82 -15.03 2.43
N GLY A 4 -2.37 -16.24 2.28
CA GLY A 4 -1.67 -17.48 2.57
C GLY A 4 -1.05 -18.11 1.33
N GLU A 5 -1.75 -18.04 0.18
CA GLU A 5 -1.29 -18.65 -1.06
C GLU A 5 -1.63 -17.78 -2.27
N TYR A 6 -0.70 -17.70 -3.22
CA TYR A 6 -0.93 -17.16 -4.55
C TYR A 6 -0.78 -18.26 -5.60
N ARG A 7 -1.76 -18.36 -6.49
CA ARG A 7 -1.69 -19.22 -7.65
C ARG A 7 -1.74 -18.36 -8.92
N VAL A 8 -0.72 -18.48 -9.73
CA VAL A 8 -0.60 -17.78 -11.01
C VAL A 8 -0.70 -18.82 -12.15
N LEU A 9 -1.68 -18.65 -13.00
CA LEU A 9 -1.88 -19.46 -14.21
C LEU A 9 -1.55 -18.58 -15.41
N SER A 10 -0.51 -18.92 -16.16
CA SER A 10 -0.06 -18.16 -17.34
C SER A 10 -0.48 -18.78 -18.66
N SER A 11 -0.99 -20.02 -18.64
CA SER A 11 -1.45 -20.76 -19.82
C SER A 11 -2.32 -21.93 -19.42
N ASN A 12 -2.99 -22.57 -20.40
CA ASN A 12 -3.81 -23.77 -20.22
C ASN A 12 -4.96 -23.57 -19.20
N TYR A 13 -5.70 -22.47 -19.40
CA TYR A 13 -6.85 -22.16 -18.56
C TYR A 13 -7.95 -23.19 -18.72
N LYS A 14 -8.55 -23.59 -17.59
CA LYS A 14 -9.78 -24.36 -17.59
C LYS A 14 -10.97 -23.45 -17.88
N ALA A 15 -12.11 -24.01 -18.27
CA ALA A 15 -13.32 -23.27 -18.61
C ALA A 15 -13.86 -22.38 -17.48
N GLU A 16 -13.49 -22.65 -16.23
CA GLU A 16 -13.84 -21.85 -15.05
C GLU A 16 -13.25 -20.44 -15.03
N PHE A 17 -12.22 -20.17 -15.87
CA PHE A 17 -11.56 -18.86 -15.95
C PHE A 17 -12.08 -17.96 -17.06
N ASP A 18 -13.16 -18.37 -17.74
CA ASP A 18 -13.80 -17.63 -18.82
C ASP A 18 -12.79 -17.06 -19.87
N GLN A 19 -12.94 -15.82 -20.28
CA GLN A 19 -12.11 -15.19 -21.33
C GLN A 19 -10.82 -14.57 -20.82
N VAL A 20 -9.98 -15.31 -20.10
CA VAL A 20 -8.68 -14.79 -19.67
C VAL A 20 -7.69 -14.83 -20.84
N SER A 21 -7.23 -13.64 -21.25
CA SER A 21 -6.32 -13.48 -22.42
C SER A 21 -4.83 -13.56 -22.06
N SER A 22 -4.43 -13.43 -20.79
CA SER A 22 -3.01 -13.34 -20.42
C SER A 22 -2.61 -14.08 -19.16
N VAL A 23 -3.21 -13.78 -18.02
CA VAL A 23 -2.87 -14.35 -16.70
C VAL A 23 -4.11 -14.43 -15.83
N ALA A 24 -4.34 -15.56 -15.15
CA ALA A 24 -5.28 -15.68 -14.04
C ALA A 24 -4.51 -15.74 -12.72
N ILE A 25 -4.86 -14.88 -11.79
CA ILE A 25 -4.26 -14.84 -10.45
C ILE A 25 -5.35 -15.15 -9.43
N THR A 26 -5.14 -16.18 -8.63
CA THR A 26 -6.00 -16.52 -7.50
C THR A 26 -5.21 -16.35 -6.22
N ALA A 27 -5.79 -15.67 -5.24
CA ALA A 27 -5.22 -15.51 -3.91
C ALA A 27 -6.16 -16.12 -2.87
N VAL A 28 -5.61 -16.93 -2.00
CA VAL A 28 -6.34 -17.53 -0.88
C VAL A 28 -5.92 -16.82 0.39
N THR A 29 -6.91 -16.30 1.12
CA THR A 29 -6.66 -15.66 2.42
C THR A 29 -6.40 -16.70 3.49
N ARG A 30 -5.59 -16.31 4.49
CA ARG A 30 -5.34 -17.14 5.67
C ARG A 30 -6.62 -17.25 6.53
N SER A 31 -6.72 -18.34 7.23
CA SER A 31 -7.79 -18.65 8.18
C SER A 31 -7.22 -18.89 9.57
N GLY A 32 -8.04 -18.80 10.58
CA GLY A 32 -7.71 -19.26 11.92
C GLY A 32 -7.56 -20.79 11.96
N THR A 33 -6.96 -21.27 13.03
CA THR A 33 -6.74 -22.70 13.29
C THR A 33 -7.18 -23.05 14.72
N ASN A 34 -7.04 -24.31 15.10
CA ASN A 34 -7.33 -24.76 16.47
C ASN A 34 -6.32 -24.28 17.53
N GLU A 35 -5.25 -23.61 17.08
CA GLU A 35 -4.25 -23.02 17.96
C GLU A 35 -4.15 -21.53 17.71
N PHE A 36 -3.86 -20.76 18.75
CA PHE A 36 -3.61 -19.33 18.59
C PHE A 36 -2.25 -19.10 17.95
N HIS A 37 -2.23 -18.29 16.91
CA HIS A 37 -1.02 -17.89 16.20
C HIS A 37 -1.01 -16.38 16.08
N GLY A 38 0.17 -15.79 16.22
CA GLY A 38 0.39 -14.39 15.96
C GLY A 38 1.72 -14.18 15.26
N GLU A 39 1.75 -13.20 14.38
CA GLU A 39 2.98 -12.72 13.74
C GLU A 39 2.95 -11.21 13.61
N GLY A 40 4.10 -10.59 13.53
CA GLY A 40 4.24 -9.17 13.31
C GLY A 40 5.51 -8.87 12.57
N PHE A 41 5.51 -7.74 11.86
CA PHE A 41 6.70 -7.26 11.17
C PHE A 41 6.81 -5.75 11.29
N VAL A 42 8.04 -5.27 11.16
CA VAL A 42 8.37 -3.86 11.00
C VAL A 42 9.45 -3.76 9.91
N ASP A 43 9.17 -2.94 8.92
CA ASP A 43 10.12 -2.57 7.87
C ASP A 43 10.35 -1.06 7.91
N PHE A 44 11.61 -0.68 7.87
CA PHE A 44 12.00 0.72 7.89
C PHE A 44 13.13 0.98 6.91
N THR A 45 12.89 1.91 5.99
CA THR A 45 13.90 2.37 5.03
C THR A 45 14.01 3.88 5.03
N ASN A 46 15.22 4.37 4.98
CA ASN A 46 15.53 5.79 4.79
C ASN A 46 16.75 5.99 3.87
N ALA A 47 17.06 7.23 3.58
CA ALA A 47 18.22 7.57 2.72
C ALA A 47 19.56 7.03 3.26
N GLY A 48 19.70 6.84 4.57
CA GLY A 48 20.92 6.29 5.19
C GLY A 48 21.08 4.81 4.93
N LEU A 49 19.98 4.06 4.95
CA LEU A 49 19.97 2.60 4.85
C LEU A 49 20.01 2.07 3.41
N ARG A 50 19.76 2.91 2.40
CA ARG A 50 19.79 2.50 0.99
C ARG A 50 21.06 2.93 0.27
N ALA A 51 21.44 2.23 -0.79
CA ALA A 51 22.46 2.69 -1.73
C ALA A 51 21.93 3.85 -2.59
N LYS A 52 22.83 4.61 -3.23
CA LYS A 52 22.43 5.57 -4.28
C LYS A 52 21.79 4.83 -5.46
N THR A 53 20.71 5.38 -5.97
CA THR A 53 20.10 4.90 -7.22
C THR A 53 21.03 5.12 -8.41
N PRO A 54 20.86 4.42 -9.54
CA PRO A 54 21.64 4.68 -10.75
C PRO A 54 21.61 6.15 -11.18
N THR A 55 20.43 6.79 -11.10
CA THR A 55 20.26 8.21 -11.45
C THR A 55 21.01 9.14 -10.49
N GLU A 56 20.95 8.89 -9.17
CA GLU A 56 21.72 9.67 -8.18
C GLU A 56 23.23 9.50 -8.36
N LYS A 57 23.68 8.32 -8.82
CA LYS A 57 25.09 8.08 -9.13
C LYS A 57 25.53 8.83 -10.39
N SER A 58 24.77 8.71 -11.49
CA SER A 58 25.10 9.37 -12.77
C SER A 58 25.05 10.88 -12.67
N ALA A 59 24.12 11.44 -11.92
CA ALA A 59 24.02 12.88 -11.68
C ALA A 59 24.96 13.39 -10.56
N ASN A 60 25.73 12.51 -9.92
CA ASN A 60 26.53 12.82 -8.74
C ASN A 60 25.77 13.59 -7.66
N SER A 61 24.48 13.34 -7.53
CA SER A 61 23.60 14.03 -6.60
C SER A 61 23.59 13.38 -5.20
N ALA A 62 23.11 14.13 -4.21
CA ALA A 62 22.83 13.59 -2.89
C ALA A 62 21.67 12.59 -2.96
N LYS A 63 21.61 11.65 -2.00
CA LYS A 63 20.47 10.74 -1.88
C LYS A 63 19.21 11.51 -1.53
N VAL A 64 18.11 11.24 -2.22
CA VAL A 64 16.80 11.78 -1.86
C VAL A 64 16.39 11.29 -0.48
N LYS A 65 16.04 12.19 0.42
CA LYS A 65 15.72 11.89 1.84
C LYS A 65 14.33 11.27 1.99
N THR A 66 14.12 10.12 1.36
CA THR A 66 12.89 9.34 1.52
C THR A 66 12.86 8.65 2.88
N LYS A 67 11.65 8.50 3.42
CA LYS A 67 11.38 7.64 4.57
C LYS A 67 10.22 6.73 4.19
N ASP A 68 10.38 5.44 4.44
CA ASP A 68 9.33 4.43 4.27
C ASP A 68 9.31 3.58 5.54
N PHE A 69 8.15 3.53 6.16
CA PHE A 69 7.91 2.77 7.37
C PHE A 69 6.65 1.93 7.19
N GLN A 70 6.81 0.63 7.26
CA GLN A 70 5.73 -0.32 7.14
C GLN A 70 5.76 -1.26 8.35
N PHE A 71 4.59 -1.54 8.89
CA PHE A 71 4.45 -2.40 10.05
C PHE A 71 3.12 -3.12 9.99
N GLY A 72 3.05 -4.25 10.66
CA GLY A 72 1.80 -4.99 10.70
C GLY A 72 1.84 -6.13 11.70
N ALA A 73 0.64 -6.60 12.02
CA ALA A 73 0.43 -7.75 12.86
C ALA A 73 -0.74 -8.59 12.33
N ALA A 74 -0.64 -9.89 12.54
CA ALA A 74 -1.70 -10.85 12.28
C ALA A 74 -1.92 -11.69 13.52
N PHE A 75 -3.18 -12.05 13.78
CA PHE A 75 -3.56 -12.90 14.88
C PHE A 75 -4.76 -13.77 14.48
N GLY A 76 -4.72 -15.04 14.83
CA GLY A 76 -5.80 -15.98 14.56
C GLY A 76 -5.83 -17.13 15.55
N GLY A 77 -6.97 -17.78 15.60
CA GLY A 77 -7.16 -18.92 16.49
C GLY A 77 -8.61 -19.41 16.55
N PRO A 78 -8.93 -20.33 17.46
CA PRO A 78 -10.27 -20.85 17.61
C PRO A 78 -11.16 -19.90 18.41
N ILE A 79 -12.39 -19.69 17.94
CA ILE A 79 -13.52 -19.20 18.74
C ILE A 79 -14.11 -20.40 19.49
N VAL A 80 -14.34 -21.49 18.74
CA VAL A 80 -14.74 -22.79 19.24
C VAL A 80 -13.86 -23.82 18.52
N LYS A 81 -13.12 -24.64 19.27
CA LYS A 81 -12.24 -25.64 18.66
C LYS A 81 -13.02 -26.56 17.72
N ASP A 82 -12.40 -26.88 16.60
CA ASP A 82 -12.91 -27.74 15.53
C ASP A 82 -14.15 -27.21 14.78
N ILE A 83 -14.78 -26.12 15.28
CA ILE A 83 -16.03 -25.60 14.72
C ILE A 83 -15.87 -24.19 14.16
N ALA A 84 -15.29 -23.27 14.93
CA ALA A 84 -15.26 -21.86 14.54
C ALA A 84 -13.90 -21.23 14.81
N HIS A 85 -13.37 -20.54 13.82
CA HIS A 85 -12.07 -19.90 13.85
C HIS A 85 -12.16 -18.44 13.40
N PHE A 86 -11.22 -17.63 13.83
CA PHE A 86 -11.07 -16.26 13.37
C PHE A 86 -9.64 -15.97 12.93
N PHE A 87 -9.50 -15.00 12.05
CA PHE A 87 -8.21 -14.45 11.63
C PHE A 87 -8.34 -12.97 11.37
N VAL A 88 -7.44 -12.17 11.92
CA VAL A 88 -7.42 -10.71 11.75
C VAL A 88 -6.02 -10.24 11.42
N THR A 89 -5.93 -9.21 10.57
CA THR A 89 -4.66 -8.53 10.30
C THR A 89 -4.82 -7.03 10.33
N TYR A 90 -3.75 -6.36 10.67
CA TYR A 90 -3.58 -4.93 10.49
C TYR A 90 -2.22 -4.66 9.86
N GLU A 91 -2.19 -3.82 8.82
CA GLU A 91 -0.97 -3.34 8.19
C GLU A 91 -1.03 -1.83 8.04
N GLY A 92 0.03 -1.14 8.45
CA GLY A 92 0.19 0.29 8.32
C GLY A 92 1.39 0.63 7.45
N LYS A 93 1.23 1.59 6.52
CA LYS A 93 2.31 2.14 5.71
C LYS A 93 2.36 3.64 5.86
N ARG A 94 3.55 4.16 6.07
CA ARG A 94 3.83 5.60 6.23
C ARG A 94 5.02 5.94 5.35
N GLN A 95 4.77 6.68 4.28
CA GLN A 95 5.80 7.05 3.33
C GLN A 95 5.94 8.56 3.24
N GLN A 96 7.17 9.03 3.17
CA GLN A 96 7.51 10.42 2.97
C GLN A 96 8.57 10.54 1.88
N VAL A 97 8.25 11.30 0.83
CA VAL A 97 9.14 11.55 -0.30
C VAL A 97 9.27 13.06 -0.49
N PRO A 98 10.46 13.65 -0.30
CA PRO A 98 10.66 15.04 -0.61
C PRO A 98 10.61 15.26 -2.12
N VAL A 99 9.94 16.33 -2.52
CA VAL A 99 9.79 16.77 -3.91
C VAL A 99 10.24 18.23 -3.98
N ASP A 100 11.07 18.56 -4.96
CA ASP A 100 11.47 19.93 -5.23
C ASP A 100 10.63 20.49 -6.37
N ILE A 101 9.90 21.56 -6.08
CA ILE A 101 9.01 22.22 -7.01
C ILE A 101 9.72 23.43 -7.57
N GLN A 102 9.86 23.46 -8.86
CA GLN A 102 10.48 24.57 -9.56
C GLN A 102 9.53 25.17 -10.58
N PRO A 103 9.62 26.50 -10.85
CA PRO A 103 8.87 27.12 -11.92
C PRO A 103 9.14 26.42 -13.26
N ALA A 104 8.15 26.38 -14.14
CA ALA A 104 8.33 25.88 -15.49
C ALA A 104 9.44 26.64 -16.19
N THR A 105 10.30 25.94 -16.94
CA THR A 105 11.44 26.57 -17.66
C THR A 105 11.02 27.58 -18.73
N SER A 106 9.76 27.53 -19.16
CA SER A 106 9.17 28.50 -20.11
C SER A 106 8.69 29.80 -19.42
N LEU A 107 8.63 29.82 -18.07
CA LEU A 107 8.24 31.02 -17.35
C LEU A 107 9.46 31.87 -17.05
N ASN A 108 9.36 33.18 -17.37
CA ASN A 108 10.32 34.15 -16.88
C ASN A 108 10.10 34.30 -15.37
N THR A 109 11.04 33.81 -14.57
CA THR A 109 10.96 33.82 -13.10
C THR A 109 10.86 35.23 -12.51
N GLN A 110 11.27 36.26 -13.26
CA GLN A 110 11.13 37.67 -12.86
C GLN A 110 9.67 38.15 -12.84
N ASN A 111 8.79 37.46 -13.57
CA ASN A 111 7.37 37.81 -13.64
C ASN A 111 6.48 37.01 -12.70
N ILE A 112 7.07 36.18 -11.81
CA ILE A 112 6.31 35.43 -10.83
C ILE A 112 5.98 36.37 -9.67
N PRO A 113 4.69 36.61 -9.36
CA PRO A 113 4.31 37.42 -8.22
C PRO A 113 4.86 36.83 -6.91
N ALA A 114 5.28 37.72 -6.01
CA ALA A 114 5.85 37.31 -4.70
C ALA A 114 4.90 36.44 -3.86
N SER A 115 3.58 36.57 -4.10
CA SER A 115 2.57 35.72 -3.46
C SER A 115 2.71 34.22 -3.75
N PHE A 116 3.35 33.87 -4.88
CA PHE A 116 3.60 32.48 -5.27
C PHE A 116 4.97 31.94 -4.83
N ALA A 117 5.80 32.76 -4.21
CA ALA A 117 7.14 32.35 -3.79
C ALA A 117 7.12 31.16 -2.82
N GLY A 118 6.08 31.04 -2.01
CA GLY A 118 5.89 29.91 -1.09
C GLY A 118 5.46 28.61 -1.75
N GLU A 119 5.08 28.62 -3.02
CA GLU A 119 4.65 27.44 -3.78
C GLU A 119 5.83 26.69 -4.43
N PHE A 120 7.04 27.27 -4.35
CA PHE A 120 8.26 26.68 -4.89
C PHE A 120 9.22 26.25 -3.80
N GLY A 121 10.03 25.23 -4.10
CA GLY A 121 11.04 24.71 -3.19
C GLY A 121 10.77 23.27 -2.75
N ALA A 122 11.33 22.91 -1.63
CA ALA A 122 11.28 21.55 -1.13
C ALA A 122 9.99 21.30 -0.30
N PHE A 123 9.17 20.38 -0.77
CA PHE A 123 7.96 19.91 -0.10
C PHE A 123 8.06 18.43 0.22
N ASN A 124 7.27 17.97 1.18
CA ASN A 124 7.15 16.55 1.49
C ASN A 124 5.81 16.01 1.00
N ARG A 125 5.88 15.07 0.05
CA ARG A 125 4.74 14.24 -0.30
C ARG A 125 4.65 13.13 0.72
N THR A 126 3.50 12.98 1.36
CA THR A 126 3.22 11.92 2.32
C THR A 126 2.16 10.97 1.77
N PHE A 127 2.32 9.70 2.08
CA PHE A 127 1.32 8.68 1.81
C PHE A 127 1.18 7.82 3.07
N ASN A 128 -0.04 7.74 3.58
CA ASN A 128 -0.39 6.92 4.72
C ASN A 128 -1.46 5.92 4.29
N GLU A 129 -1.29 4.68 4.68
CA GLU A 129 -2.23 3.60 4.43
C GLU A 129 -2.42 2.81 5.71
N ASP A 130 -3.67 2.45 6.00
CA ASP A 130 -4.05 1.53 7.05
C ASP A 130 -4.97 0.47 6.43
N LEU A 131 -4.55 -0.78 6.48
CA LEU A 131 -5.25 -1.93 5.94
C LEU A 131 -5.67 -2.86 7.08
N TYR A 132 -6.95 -3.12 7.16
CA TYR A 132 -7.56 -4.05 8.10
C TYR A 132 -8.20 -5.20 7.34
N PHE A 133 -7.98 -6.40 7.81
CA PHE A 133 -8.64 -7.59 7.28
C PHE A 133 -9.14 -8.44 8.44
N GLY A 134 -10.32 -9.02 8.29
CA GLY A 134 -10.88 -9.97 9.24
C GLY A 134 -11.62 -11.08 8.52
N LYS A 135 -11.50 -12.30 9.05
CA LYS A 135 -12.16 -13.48 8.54
C LYS A 135 -12.66 -14.34 9.71
N ILE A 136 -13.84 -14.89 9.56
CA ILE A 136 -14.42 -15.89 10.46
C ILE A 136 -14.85 -17.08 9.61
N ASP A 137 -14.45 -18.25 10.02
CA ASP A 137 -14.79 -19.53 9.41
C ASP A 137 -15.58 -20.35 10.41
N VAL A 138 -16.70 -20.91 10.01
CA VAL A 138 -17.55 -21.76 10.85
C VAL A 138 -17.89 -23.02 10.08
N SER A 139 -17.57 -24.18 10.67
CA SER A 139 -17.91 -25.51 10.15
C SER A 139 -18.88 -26.19 11.10
N PRO A 140 -20.21 -25.95 10.94
CA PRO A 140 -21.21 -26.54 11.85
C PRO A 140 -21.29 -28.06 11.74
N THR A 141 -20.92 -28.61 10.58
CA THR A 141 -20.79 -30.04 10.30
C THR A 141 -19.55 -30.28 9.45
N ASP A 142 -19.12 -31.53 9.33
CA ASP A 142 -17.96 -31.91 8.49
C ASP A 142 -18.17 -31.64 6.99
N ALA A 143 -19.41 -31.42 6.57
CA ALA A 143 -19.77 -31.16 5.17
C ALA A 143 -20.00 -29.67 4.86
N ASP A 144 -20.15 -28.82 5.88
CA ASP A 144 -20.53 -27.42 5.72
C ASP A 144 -19.40 -26.49 6.17
N LEU A 145 -19.08 -25.50 5.34
CA LEU A 145 -18.17 -24.40 5.65
C LEU A 145 -18.83 -23.06 5.34
N ILE A 146 -18.92 -22.20 6.34
CA ILE A 146 -19.41 -20.83 6.20
C ILE A 146 -18.23 -19.90 6.44
N GLU A 147 -17.85 -19.12 5.42
CA GLU A 147 -16.79 -18.13 5.52
C GLU A 147 -17.37 -16.72 5.43
N LEU A 148 -17.00 -15.88 6.39
CA LEU A 148 -17.30 -14.44 6.36
C LEU A 148 -16.00 -13.67 6.46
N SER A 149 -15.71 -12.83 5.46
CA SER A 149 -14.51 -11.99 5.48
C SER A 149 -14.83 -10.54 5.10
N GLY A 150 -13.99 -9.63 5.56
CA GLY A 150 -14.09 -8.23 5.23
C GLY A 150 -12.73 -7.56 5.22
N LYS A 151 -12.55 -6.58 4.33
CA LYS A 151 -11.35 -5.77 4.22
C LYS A 151 -11.71 -4.29 4.21
N VAL A 152 -11.01 -3.51 5.02
CA VAL A 152 -11.13 -2.05 5.04
C VAL A 152 -9.77 -1.45 4.78
N ARG A 153 -9.67 -0.58 3.80
CA ARG A 153 -8.46 0.17 3.46
C ARG A 153 -8.74 1.66 3.61
N ARG A 154 -7.89 2.32 4.36
CA ARG A 154 -7.92 3.78 4.51
C ARG A 154 -6.63 4.34 3.96
N GLU A 155 -6.72 5.28 3.05
CA GLU A 155 -5.58 5.96 2.46
C GLU A 155 -5.70 7.46 2.65
N SER A 156 -4.58 8.10 2.90
CA SER A 156 -4.45 9.54 2.79
C SER A 156 -3.13 9.87 2.09
N ALA A 157 -3.20 10.74 1.10
CA ALA A 157 -2.03 11.25 0.41
C ALA A 157 -2.07 12.78 0.47
N ALA A 158 -1.01 13.37 0.98
CA ALA A 158 -0.83 14.81 0.97
C ALA A 158 0.43 15.18 0.19
N GLY A 159 0.38 16.30 -0.51
CA GLY A 159 1.45 16.77 -1.36
C GLY A 159 1.06 16.83 -2.82
N ILE A 160 2.03 17.04 -3.69
CA ILE A 160 1.80 17.28 -5.09
C ILE A 160 1.35 16.01 -5.78
N ASN A 161 0.17 16.06 -6.34
CA ASN A 161 -0.27 15.03 -7.25
C ASN A 161 0.61 15.10 -8.51
N SER A 162 1.52 14.15 -8.66
CA SER A 162 2.45 14.10 -9.79
C SER A 162 1.73 13.68 -11.06
N GLY A 163 0.98 14.60 -11.64
CA GLY A 163 0.83 14.58 -13.09
C GLY A 163 2.21 14.78 -13.72
N SER A 164 2.38 14.40 -14.95
CA SER A 164 3.63 14.40 -15.71
C SER A 164 4.38 15.74 -15.82
N SER A 165 3.96 16.78 -15.12
CA SER A 165 4.62 18.06 -15.01
C SER A 165 4.69 18.54 -13.58
N LEU A 166 5.66 18.04 -12.84
CA LEU A 166 6.11 18.57 -11.53
C LEU A 166 6.57 20.04 -11.58
N ARG A 167 6.44 20.68 -12.73
CA ARG A 167 6.88 22.03 -12.99
C ARG A 167 5.75 23.06 -13.04
N SER A 168 4.52 22.66 -12.81
CA SER A 168 3.41 23.60 -12.76
C SER A 168 2.82 23.63 -11.36
N THR A 169 2.73 24.83 -10.82
CA THR A 169 1.98 25.21 -9.60
C THR A 169 1.76 24.07 -8.64
N GLY A 170 2.72 23.85 -7.76
CA GLY A 170 2.64 22.81 -6.75
C GLY A 170 1.71 23.15 -5.63
N ILE A 171 0.42 23.14 -5.90
CA ILE A 171 -0.57 23.17 -4.84
C ILE A 171 -0.56 21.79 -4.22
N ALA A 172 -0.25 21.73 -2.94
CA ALA A 172 -0.41 20.52 -2.16
C ALA A 172 -1.87 20.09 -2.21
N THR A 173 -2.13 18.92 -2.74
CA THR A 173 -3.46 18.31 -2.72
C THR A 173 -3.50 17.26 -1.63
N ASP A 174 -4.58 17.25 -0.87
CA ASP A 174 -4.89 16.19 0.08
C ASP A 174 -5.93 15.27 -0.55
N ASP A 175 -5.60 13.98 -0.67
CA ASP A 175 -6.50 12.96 -1.17
C ASP A 175 -6.59 11.85 -0.11
N SER A 176 -7.78 11.65 0.44
CA SER A 176 -8.05 10.60 1.41
C SER A 176 -9.17 9.69 0.91
N ARG A 177 -8.95 8.39 0.97
CA ARG A 177 -9.89 7.36 0.53
C ARG A 177 -10.12 6.31 1.60
N ILE A 178 -11.37 5.84 1.66
CA ILE A 178 -11.75 4.67 2.43
C ILE A 178 -12.35 3.67 1.45
N VAL A 179 -11.74 2.50 1.33
CA VAL A 179 -12.23 1.40 0.51
C VAL A 179 -12.65 0.28 1.44
N VAL A 180 -13.89 -0.16 1.34
CA VAL A 180 -14.44 -1.29 2.08
C VAL A 180 -14.80 -2.37 1.08
N GLU A 181 -14.18 -3.53 1.22
CA GLU A 181 -14.47 -4.72 0.41
C GLU A 181 -15.11 -5.78 1.31
N LYS A 182 -16.18 -6.38 0.81
CA LYS A 182 -16.97 -7.44 1.48
C LYS A 182 -16.69 -8.78 0.82
#